data_c59e3f75f837d69d340a32ede9ef1f7b
#
_entry.id   c59e3f75f837d69d340a32ede9ef1f7b
#
_cell.length_a   1.000
_cell.length_b   1.000
_cell.length_c   1.000
_cell.angle_alpha   90.00
_cell.angle_beta   90.00
_cell.angle_gamma   90.00
#
_symmetry.space_group_name_H-M   'P 1'
#
loop_
_entity.id
_entity.type
_entity.pdbx_description
1 polymer ?
#
loop_
_entity_poly.entity_id
_entity_poly.type
_entity_poly.pdbx_seq_one_letter_code
_entity_poly.pdbx_strand_id
1 'polypeptide(L)'
;GIRDRLRSRGLGDVYKRPSDITVEFRTAAELVDAYNEEKQTSYAAMPEACYTIDDTRAVIPNGKYISSPVTIRLNSAAFDGVGTFLLPITIERVTPDLPVSPTLGTAYLRINGTYTTNPFRSIDRSGWSVEAFSTEEPEAQTGYDDNGKAFSAIDDAPCTYWGTQWRNAKPGPPHWITIDMGKSEELHGFTIRGRADPFTSDTPKASGNPRIFNVDVSDDNASWTRVGTFTVENRIENTVYLDHKATGRYFRIFVTATQADMYQTCIADIKAF
;
A
#
# COMPACT_ATOMS: atom_id res chain seq x y z
N GLY A 1 -0.47 -40.83 36.60
CA GLY A 1 -1.21 -40.69 37.85
C GLY A 1 -1.69 -39.29 38.19
N ILE A 2 -1.10 -38.21 37.59
CA ILE A 2 -1.45 -36.81 37.89
C ILE A 2 -2.61 -36.32 36.98
N ARG A 3 -2.80 -36.92 35.83
CA ARG A 3 -3.88 -36.54 34.89
C ARG A 3 -5.28 -36.97 35.32
N ASP A 4 -5.42 -38.06 36.06
CA ASP A 4 -6.72 -38.57 36.47
C ASP A 4 -7.29 -37.91 37.74
N ARG A 5 -6.44 -37.26 38.55
CA ARG A 5 -6.90 -36.56 39.75
C ARG A 5 -7.50 -35.19 39.51
N LEU A 6 -7.19 -34.58 38.37
CA LEU A 6 -7.78 -33.30 37.97
C LEU A 6 -9.14 -33.44 37.27
N ARG A 7 -9.52 -34.67 36.87
CA ARG A 7 -10.82 -34.94 36.24
C ARG A 7 -11.97 -35.17 37.23
N SER A 8 -11.68 -35.37 38.49
CA SER A 8 -12.69 -35.86 39.43
C SER A 8 -13.27 -34.82 40.37
N ARG A 9 -12.90 -33.57 40.32
CA ARG A 9 -13.49 -32.56 41.22
C ARG A 9 -13.84 -31.30 40.43
N GLY A 10 -15.12 -31.09 40.21
CA GLY A 10 -15.72 -29.80 39.95
C GLY A 10 -15.83 -29.37 38.49
N LEU A 11 -15.31 -30.11 37.50
CA LEU A 11 -15.51 -29.78 36.09
C LEU A 11 -16.86 -30.25 35.53
N GLY A 12 -17.54 -31.17 36.21
CA GLY A 12 -18.83 -31.72 35.77
C GLY A 12 -19.98 -30.70 35.82
N ASP A 13 -19.95 -29.79 36.76
CA ASP A 13 -21.01 -28.78 36.91
C ASP A 13 -20.77 -27.52 36.12
N VAL A 14 -19.52 -27.23 35.76
CA VAL A 14 -19.16 -26.05 34.95
C VAL A 14 -19.64 -26.19 33.50
N TYR A 15 -19.85 -27.40 33.01
CA TYR A 15 -20.18 -27.68 31.59
C TYR A 15 -21.63 -28.06 31.33
N LYS A 16 -22.49 -28.15 32.33
CA LYS A 16 -23.93 -28.32 32.12
C LYS A 16 -24.58 -26.96 31.86
N ARG A 17 -24.44 -26.49 30.66
CA ARG A 17 -25.18 -25.33 30.18
C ARG A 17 -26.62 -25.76 29.90
N PRO A 18 -27.62 -25.20 30.57
CA PRO A 18 -29.01 -25.61 30.43
C PRO A 18 -29.67 -25.13 29.12
N SER A 19 -29.01 -24.25 28.37
CA SER A 19 -29.56 -23.63 27.16
C SER A 19 -28.47 -23.31 26.16
N ASP A 20 -28.86 -23.02 24.95
CA ASP A 20 -28.00 -22.41 23.92
C ASP A 20 -27.48 -21.06 24.41
N ILE A 21 -26.30 -20.68 23.91
CA ILE A 21 -25.71 -19.34 24.12
C ILE A 21 -25.77 -18.60 22.81
N THR A 22 -26.45 -17.46 22.81
CA THR A 22 -26.42 -16.53 21.68
C THR A 22 -25.37 -15.45 21.93
N VAL A 23 -24.50 -15.24 20.96
CA VAL A 23 -23.47 -14.20 20.96
C VAL A 23 -23.81 -13.20 19.86
N GLU A 24 -23.95 -11.95 20.22
CA GLU A 24 -24.19 -10.85 19.29
C GLU A 24 -22.89 -10.08 19.10
N PHE A 25 -22.58 -9.71 17.84
CA PHE A 25 -21.36 -9.03 17.45
C PHE A 25 -21.69 -7.68 16.82
N ARG A 26 -20.75 -6.75 16.94
CA ARG A 26 -20.74 -5.51 16.16
C ARG A 26 -19.34 -5.27 15.57
N THR A 27 -19.27 -4.46 14.53
CA THR A 27 -18.03 -3.86 14.11
C THR A 27 -17.63 -2.72 15.04
N ALA A 28 -16.33 -2.49 15.18
CA ALA A 28 -15.78 -1.56 16.17
C ALA A 28 -14.62 -0.75 15.58
N ALA A 29 -14.91 0.03 14.53
CA ALA A 29 -13.91 0.85 13.83
C ALA A 29 -13.15 1.80 14.80
N GLU A 30 -13.80 2.22 15.88
CA GLU A 30 -13.20 3.03 16.94
C GLU A 30 -12.02 2.37 17.67
N LEU A 31 -11.83 1.06 17.51
CA LEU A 31 -10.70 0.33 18.11
C LEU A 31 -9.45 0.30 17.24
N VAL A 32 -9.51 0.82 16.01
CA VAL A 32 -8.38 0.76 15.06
C VAL A 32 -7.21 1.60 15.53
N ASP A 33 -7.45 2.81 16.02
CA ASP A 33 -6.38 3.70 16.48
C ASP A 33 -5.64 3.12 17.69
N ALA A 34 -6.38 2.59 18.67
CA ALA A 34 -5.79 1.93 19.83
C ALA A 34 -4.98 0.70 19.46
N TYR A 35 -5.45 -0.10 18.49
CA TYR A 35 -4.71 -1.24 17.95
C TYR A 35 -3.42 -0.78 17.27
N ASN A 36 -3.49 0.26 16.44
CA ASN A 36 -2.33 0.81 15.74
C ASN A 36 -1.28 1.31 16.72
N GLU A 37 -1.70 1.99 17.78
CA GLU A 37 -0.79 2.47 18.83
C GLU A 37 -0.11 1.29 19.56
N GLU A 38 -0.89 0.29 19.99
CA GLU A 38 -0.37 -0.88 20.70
C GLU A 38 0.61 -1.69 19.84
N LYS A 39 0.26 -1.91 18.56
CA LYS A 39 1.03 -2.78 17.65
C LYS A 39 2.06 -2.03 16.81
N GLN A 40 2.17 -0.71 16.96
CA GLN A 40 3.05 0.16 16.17
C GLN A 40 2.80 -0.02 14.65
N THR A 41 1.53 0.01 14.26
CA THR A 41 1.05 -0.11 12.87
C THR A 41 0.30 1.15 12.45
N SER A 42 -0.09 1.23 11.17
CA SER A 42 -0.83 2.36 10.59
C SER A 42 -1.97 1.87 9.68
N TYR A 43 -2.71 0.85 10.12
CA TYR A 43 -3.81 0.31 9.32
C TYR A 43 -4.98 1.29 9.28
N ALA A 44 -5.61 1.42 8.12
CA ALA A 44 -6.86 2.15 7.99
C ALA A 44 -8.04 1.30 8.51
N ALA A 45 -9.06 1.96 9.05
CA ALA A 45 -10.31 1.28 9.33
C ALA A 45 -10.95 0.78 8.02
N MET A 46 -11.49 -0.45 8.04
CA MET A 46 -12.18 -1.02 6.89
C MET A 46 -13.43 -0.19 6.57
N PRO A 47 -13.58 0.40 5.35
CA PRO A 47 -14.77 1.15 5.00
C PRO A 47 -16.03 0.28 4.99
N GLU A 48 -17.14 0.78 5.49
CA GLU A 48 -18.39 0.03 5.61
C GLU A 48 -18.91 -0.50 4.26
N ALA A 49 -18.69 0.24 3.18
CA ALA A 49 -19.08 -0.19 1.82
C ALA A 49 -18.29 -1.41 1.32
N CYS A 50 -17.14 -1.71 1.92
CA CYS A 50 -16.22 -2.75 1.47
C CYS A 50 -16.52 -4.13 2.06
N TYR A 51 -17.51 -4.27 2.94
CA TYR A 51 -17.87 -5.56 3.52
C TYR A 51 -19.35 -5.64 3.88
N THR A 52 -19.85 -6.87 4.06
CA THR A 52 -21.13 -7.19 4.69
C THR A 52 -20.94 -8.36 5.64
N ILE A 53 -21.72 -8.38 6.72
CA ILE A 53 -21.79 -9.49 7.67
C ILE A 53 -23.17 -10.09 7.53
N ASP A 54 -23.25 -11.38 7.13
CA ASP A 54 -24.54 -12.04 6.81
C ASP A 54 -25.45 -12.15 8.04
N ASP A 55 -24.88 -12.42 9.22
CA ASP A 55 -25.57 -12.41 10.50
C ASP A 55 -24.62 -11.94 11.60
N THR A 56 -25.07 -10.98 12.39
CA THR A 56 -24.32 -10.47 13.54
C THR A 56 -24.54 -11.32 14.79
N ARG A 57 -25.18 -12.47 14.67
CA ARG A 57 -25.43 -13.41 15.75
C ARG A 57 -24.84 -14.79 15.44
N ALA A 58 -24.25 -15.39 16.47
CA ALA A 58 -23.84 -16.79 16.45
C ALA A 58 -24.41 -17.52 17.65
N VAL A 59 -24.81 -18.78 17.47
CA VAL A 59 -25.36 -19.62 18.53
C VAL A 59 -24.37 -20.74 18.83
N ILE A 60 -24.03 -20.90 20.12
CA ILE A 60 -23.32 -22.06 20.65
C ILE A 60 -24.40 -23.01 21.21
N PRO A 61 -24.72 -24.12 20.52
CA PRO A 61 -25.76 -25.03 20.97
C PRO A 61 -25.45 -25.66 22.34
N ASN A 62 -26.49 -26.02 23.06
CA ASN A 62 -26.35 -26.74 24.32
C ASN A 62 -25.43 -27.96 24.19
N GLY A 63 -24.45 -28.06 25.09
CA GLY A 63 -23.46 -29.15 25.09
C GLY A 63 -22.35 -28.98 24.04
N LYS A 64 -22.33 -27.90 23.26
CA LYS A 64 -21.23 -27.54 22.31
C LYS A 64 -20.36 -26.45 22.89
N TYR A 65 -19.16 -26.28 22.30
CA TYR A 65 -18.17 -25.29 22.69
C TYR A 65 -17.84 -24.31 21.56
N ILE A 66 -18.46 -24.49 20.39
CA ILE A 66 -18.21 -23.73 19.16
C ILE A 66 -19.56 -23.33 18.60
N SER A 67 -19.68 -22.07 18.16
CA SER A 67 -20.83 -21.56 17.46
C SER A 67 -20.88 -22.00 15.99
N SER A 68 -22.00 -21.71 15.34
CA SER A 68 -22.01 -21.58 13.88
C SER A 68 -21.01 -20.51 13.43
N PRO A 69 -20.45 -20.65 12.20
CA PRO A 69 -19.55 -19.62 11.66
C PRO A 69 -20.32 -18.33 11.37
N VAL A 70 -19.65 -17.19 11.55
CA VAL A 70 -20.10 -15.88 11.07
C VAL A 70 -19.42 -15.63 9.73
N THR A 71 -20.21 -15.32 8.71
CA THR A 71 -19.71 -15.08 7.36
C THR A 71 -19.55 -13.57 7.09
N ILE A 72 -18.36 -13.18 6.69
CA ILE A 72 -18.05 -11.82 6.25
C ILE A 72 -17.76 -11.89 4.76
N ARG A 73 -18.47 -11.07 3.97
CA ARG A 73 -18.27 -10.95 2.54
C ARG A 73 -17.56 -9.65 2.23
N LEU A 74 -16.51 -9.71 1.43
CA LEU A 74 -15.78 -8.53 0.99
C LEU A 74 -16.32 -8.07 -0.37
N ASN A 75 -16.54 -6.76 -0.49
CA ASN A 75 -16.88 -6.09 -1.74
C ASN A 75 -15.64 -5.39 -2.29
N SER A 76 -14.89 -6.08 -3.13
CA SER A 76 -13.65 -5.56 -3.69
C SER A 76 -13.84 -4.33 -4.60
N ALA A 77 -15.03 -4.16 -5.18
CA ALA A 77 -15.34 -3.03 -6.06
C ALA A 77 -15.53 -1.70 -5.31
N ALA A 78 -15.71 -1.75 -3.99
CA ALA A 78 -15.92 -0.56 -3.16
C ALA A 78 -14.62 0.01 -2.56
N PHE A 79 -13.48 -0.64 -2.79
CA PHE A 79 -12.19 -0.11 -2.32
C PHE A 79 -11.75 1.05 -3.21
N ASP A 80 -11.35 2.16 -2.59
CA ASP A 80 -10.81 3.34 -3.25
C ASP A 80 -9.28 3.37 -3.11
N GLY A 81 -8.60 2.38 -3.70
CA GLY A 81 -7.15 2.27 -3.64
C GLY A 81 -6.65 0.92 -3.12
N VAL A 82 -5.40 0.91 -2.73
CA VAL A 82 -4.73 -0.24 -2.12
C VAL A 82 -4.33 0.09 -0.69
N GLY A 83 -4.13 -0.94 0.14
CA GLY A 83 -3.68 -0.70 1.51
C GLY A 83 -3.95 -1.88 2.42
N THR A 84 -3.60 -1.71 3.67
CA THR A 84 -3.94 -2.67 4.72
C THR A 84 -5.02 -2.08 5.61
N PHE A 85 -6.16 -2.75 5.62
CA PHE A 85 -7.33 -2.37 6.39
C PHE A 85 -7.50 -3.29 7.60
N LEU A 86 -8.03 -2.74 8.67
CA LEU A 86 -8.35 -3.47 9.87
C LEU A 86 -9.87 -3.42 10.11
N LEU A 87 -10.47 -4.58 10.31
CA LEU A 87 -11.88 -4.72 10.68
C LEU A 87 -11.97 -5.39 12.06
N PRO A 88 -12.11 -4.60 13.13
CA PRO A 88 -12.39 -5.14 14.45
C PRO A 88 -13.85 -5.58 14.56
N ILE A 89 -14.06 -6.80 15.07
CA ILE A 89 -15.38 -7.36 15.38
C ILE A 89 -15.38 -7.71 16.85
N THR A 90 -16.27 -7.08 17.61
CA THR A 90 -16.34 -7.28 19.06
C THR A 90 -17.65 -7.92 19.47
N ILE A 91 -17.60 -8.69 20.55
CA ILE A 91 -18.81 -9.20 21.20
C ILE A 91 -19.53 -8.03 21.86
N GLU A 92 -20.77 -7.83 21.48
CA GLU A 92 -21.63 -6.78 22.03
C GLU A 92 -22.46 -7.31 23.20
N ARG A 93 -23.03 -8.52 23.04
CA ARG A 93 -23.89 -9.13 24.05
C ARG A 93 -23.84 -10.66 24.01
N VAL A 94 -23.99 -11.27 25.16
CA VAL A 94 -24.11 -12.72 25.31
C VAL A 94 -25.41 -13.04 26.08
N THR A 95 -26.19 -13.99 25.56
CA THR A 95 -27.45 -14.44 26.20
C THR A 95 -27.41 -15.94 26.38
N PRO A 96 -27.59 -16.50 27.60
CA PRO A 96 -27.75 -15.78 28.87
C PRO A 96 -26.53 -14.93 29.21
N ASP A 97 -26.69 -13.99 30.11
CA ASP A 97 -25.60 -13.06 30.51
C ASP A 97 -24.44 -13.86 31.13
N LEU A 98 -23.34 -13.91 30.39
CA LEU A 98 -22.12 -14.62 30.74
C LEU A 98 -20.92 -13.67 30.57
N PRO A 99 -19.89 -13.78 31.42
CA PRO A 99 -18.72 -12.93 31.31
C PRO A 99 -17.97 -13.18 29.99
N VAL A 100 -17.64 -12.11 29.31
CA VAL A 100 -16.80 -12.11 28.12
C VAL A 100 -15.35 -11.87 28.54
N SER A 101 -14.41 -12.61 27.94
CA SER A 101 -12.98 -12.38 28.17
C SER A 101 -12.59 -10.95 27.77
N PRO A 102 -11.95 -10.18 28.64
CA PRO A 102 -11.54 -8.81 28.32
C PRO A 102 -10.46 -8.76 27.22
N THR A 103 -9.73 -9.84 26.99
CA THR A 103 -8.63 -9.90 26.00
C THR A 103 -8.99 -10.67 24.73
N LEU A 104 -10.08 -11.46 24.74
CA LEU A 104 -10.50 -12.29 23.61
C LEU A 104 -11.89 -11.94 23.09
N GLY A 105 -12.48 -10.85 23.59
CA GLY A 105 -13.81 -10.38 23.18
C GLY A 105 -13.83 -9.69 21.81
N THR A 106 -12.68 -9.37 21.23
CA THR A 106 -12.55 -8.71 19.92
C THR A 106 -11.64 -9.50 19.00
N ALA A 107 -12.09 -9.74 17.80
CA ALA A 107 -11.29 -10.26 16.69
C ALA A 107 -10.88 -9.10 15.76
N TYR A 108 -9.61 -9.05 15.37
CA TYR A 108 -9.07 -8.07 14.46
C TYR A 108 -8.74 -8.74 13.12
N LEU A 109 -9.53 -8.45 12.09
CA LEU A 109 -9.31 -8.99 10.76
C LEU A 109 -8.48 -8.00 9.95
N ARG A 110 -7.30 -8.43 9.52
CA ARG A 110 -6.43 -7.65 8.65
C ARG A 110 -6.69 -8.05 7.19
N ILE A 111 -7.08 -7.09 6.38
CA ILE A 111 -7.39 -7.26 4.96
C ILE A 111 -6.40 -6.42 4.14
N ASN A 112 -5.70 -7.06 3.20
CA ASN A 112 -4.82 -6.37 2.26
C ASN A 112 -5.59 -6.15 0.96
N GLY A 113 -5.85 -4.88 0.63
CA GLY A 113 -6.35 -4.47 -0.67
C GLY A 113 -5.19 -4.36 -1.66
N THR A 114 -5.30 -5.01 -2.82
CA THR A 114 -4.33 -4.91 -3.92
C THR A 114 -5.01 -5.18 -5.25
N TYR A 115 -4.46 -4.62 -6.33
CA TYR A 115 -4.89 -4.93 -7.68
C TYR A 115 -4.06 -6.08 -8.26
N THR A 116 -4.72 -7.06 -8.88
CA THR A 116 -4.03 -8.14 -9.62
C THR A 116 -3.58 -7.66 -11.00
N THR A 117 -4.30 -6.70 -11.57
CA THR A 117 -3.97 -6.00 -12.82
C THR A 117 -4.34 -4.55 -12.65
N ASN A 118 -3.60 -3.64 -13.30
CA ASN A 118 -3.94 -2.22 -13.26
C ASN A 118 -5.31 -1.97 -13.93
N PRO A 119 -6.35 -1.53 -13.20
CA PRO A 119 -7.65 -1.25 -13.78
C PRO A 119 -7.74 0.15 -14.40
N PHE A 120 -6.74 1.01 -14.18
CA PHE A 120 -6.74 2.40 -14.58
C PHE A 120 -6.09 2.60 -15.94
N ARG A 121 -6.54 3.62 -16.66
CA ARG A 121 -5.91 4.04 -17.91
C ARG A 121 -4.77 5.00 -17.61
N SER A 122 -3.67 4.85 -18.36
CA SER A 122 -2.59 5.84 -18.31
C SER A 122 -3.10 7.22 -18.71
N ILE A 123 -2.65 8.24 -17.99
CA ILE A 123 -2.91 9.63 -18.29
C ILE A 123 -2.18 9.99 -19.58
N ASP A 124 -2.83 10.77 -20.45
CA ASP A 124 -2.22 11.28 -21.67
C ASP A 124 -1.05 12.22 -21.33
N ARG A 125 0.12 11.91 -21.88
CA ARG A 125 1.38 12.62 -21.61
C ARG A 125 1.73 13.69 -22.65
N SER A 126 0.88 13.90 -23.65
CA SER A 126 1.16 14.85 -24.74
C SER A 126 1.36 16.29 -24.28
N GLY A 127 0.80 16.65 -23.13
CA GLY A 127 0.96 17.95 -22.48
C GLY A 127 1.99 17.99 -21.35
N TRP A 128 2.72 16.91 -21.10
CA TRP A 128 3.67 16.85 -20.01
C TRP A 128 4.97 17.58 -20.31
N SER A 129 5.55 18.17 -19.28
CA SER A 129 6.89 18.75 -19.32
C SER A 129 7.64 18.53 -18.01
N VAL A 130 8.97 18.48 -18.09
CA VAL A 130 9.80 18.48 -16.88
C VAL A 130 9.88 19.92 -16.38
N GLU A 131 9.32 20.18 -15.22
CA GLU A 131 9.30 21.50 -14.59
C GLU A 131 10.60 21.79 -13.84
N ALA A 132 11.10 20.81 -13.09
CA ALA A 132 12.33 20.95 -12.32
C ALA A 132 12.91 19.57 -11.96
N PHE A 133 14.19 19.55 -11.65
CA PHE A 133 14.90 18.34 -11.21
C PHE A 133 16.11 18.69 -10.33
N SER A 134 16.56 17.72 -9.55
CA SER A 134 17.73 17.91 -8.67
C SER A 134 19.03 18.13 -9.44
N THR A 135 19.36 17.20 -10.32
CA THR A 135 20.49 17.27 -11.25
C THR A 135 20.21 16.39 -12.47
N GLU A 136 20.94 16.62 -13.55
CA GLU A 136 21.01 15.72 -14.71
C GLU A 136 22.46 15.54 -15.16
N GLU A 137 22.76 14.47 -15.86
CA GLU A 137 24.05 14.30 -16.50
C GLU A 137 24.05 15.11 -17.81
N PRO A 138 24.87 16.18 -17.91
CA PRO A 138 24.85 17.06 -19.07
C PRO A 138 25.46 16.43 -20.32
N GLU A 139 26.34 15.45 -20.14
CA GLU A 139 27.03 14.78 -21.24
C GLU A 139 26.33 13.46 -21.56
N ALA A 140 25.84 13.35 -22.80
CA ALA A 140 25.19 12.14 -23.29
C ALA A 140 26.12 10.90 -23.18
N GLN A 141 25.52 9.75 -22.99
CA GLN A 141 26.23 8.50 -23.10
C GLN A 141 26.40 8.12 -24.57
N THR A 142 27.58 7.66 -24.96
CA THR A 142 27.89 7.28 -26.33
C THR A 142 26.81 6.42 -26.97
N GLY A 143 26.29 6.84 -28.10
CA GLY A 143 25.25 6.14 -28.87
C GLY A 143 23.80 6.49 -28.52
N TYR A 144 23.58 7.35 -27.52
CA TYR A 144 22.25 7.80 -27.09
C TYR A 144 22.36 9.25 -26.60
N ASP A 145 22.14 10.19 -27.51
CA ASP A 145 22.42 11.63 -27.27
C ASP A 145 21.56 12.23 -26.15
N ASP A 146 20.39 11.64 -25.86
CA ASP A 146 19.47 12.11 -24.82
C ASP A 146 19.66 11.41 -23.45
N ASN A 147 20.53 10.40 -23.40
CA ASN A 147 20.78 9.72 -22.12
C ASN A 147 21.43 10.65 -21.10
N GLY A 148 20.81 10.69 -19.91
CA GLY A 148 21.18 11.57 -18.81
C GLY A 148 20.24 12.76 -18.64
N LYS A 149 19.54 13.19 -19.70
CA LYS A 149 18.67 14.35 -19.68
C LYS A 149 17.37 14.07 -18.92
N ALA A 150 16.89 15.10 -18.20
CA ALA A 150 15.70 14.95 -17.37
C ALA A 150 14.42 14.65 -18.18
N PHE A 151 14.27 15.24 -19.37
CA PHE A 151 13.13 14.97 -20.24
C PHE A 151 13.02 13.52 -20.71
N SER A 152 14.13 12.78 -20.72
CA SER A 152 14.14 11.35 -21.08
C SER A 152 13.37 10.47 -20.08
N ALA A 153 12.94 11.01 -18.94
CA ALA A 153 12.02 10.31 -18.06
C ALA A 153 10.56 10.32 -18.53
N ILE A 154 10.23 11.09 -19.59
CA ILE A 154 8.85 11.22 -20.10
C ILE A 154 8.78 11.24 -21.64
N ASP A 155 9.84 10.88 -22.34
CA ASP A 155 9.95 10.95 -23.81
C ASP A 155 9.35 9.75 -24.56
N ASP A 156 8.81 8.77 -23.83
CA ASP A 156 8.25 7.52 -24.34
C ASP A 156 9.27 6.62 -25.08
N ALA A 157 10.55 6.83 -24.85
CA ALA A 157 11.63 6.07 -25.45
C ALA A 157 12.32 5.18 -24.40
N PRO A 158 12.04 3.87 -24.36
CA PRO A 158 12.51 3.00 -23.27
C PRO A 158 14.03 2.78 -23.22
N CYS A 159 14.75 3.21 -24.26
CA CYS A 159 16.22 3.12 -24.34
C CYS A 159 16.96 4.37 -23.86
N THR A 160 16.25 5.47 -23.66
CA THR A 160 16.75 6.69 -23.02
C THR A 160 16.45 6.69 -21.52
N TYR A 161 17.06 7.57 -20.77
CA TYR A 161 16.78 7.71 -19.32
C TYR A 161 17.28 9.04 -18.77
N TRP A 162 16.58 9.57 -17.79
CA TRP A 162 17.12 10.57 -16.88
C TRP A 162 18.17 9.92 -15.98
N GLY A 163 19.37 10.47 -15.96
CA GLY A 163 20.43 10.11 -15.03
C GLY A 163 20.86 11.33 -14.26
N THR A 164 20.87 11.26 -12.94
CA THR A 164 21.48 12.32 -12.13
C THR A 164 22.99 12.36 -12.37
N GLN A 165 23.60 13.53 -12.14
CA GLN A 165 25.02 13.76 -12.47
C GLN A 165 25.93 12.70 -11.85
N TRP A 166 26.85 12.15 -12.65
CA TRP A 166 27.71 11.07 -12.24
C TRP A 166 29.17 11.16 -12.74
N ARG A 167 29.47 12.01 -13.75
CA ARG A 167 30.81 12.16 -14.27
C ARG A 167 31.67 13.10 -13.43
N ASN A 168 31.27 14.37 -13.36
CA ASN A 168 32.05 15.43 -12.72
C ASN A 168 31.66 15.64 -11.25
N ALA A 169 30.38 15.63 -10.95
CA ALA A 169 29.85 15.59 -9.61
C ALA A 169 29.13 14.28 -9.35
N LYS A 170 29.06 13.87 -8.10
CA LYS A 170 28.39 12.64 -7.68
C LYS A 170 27.52 12.94 -6.45
N PRO A 171 26.53 13.82 -6.60
CA PRO A 171 25.61 14.07 -5.52
C PRO A 171 24.88 12.77 -5.21
N GLY A 172 24.86 12.37 -3.95
CA GLY A 172 24.05 11.22 -3.51
C GLY A 172 22.59 11.59 -3.40
N PRO A 173 21.70 10.58 -3.20
CA PRO A 173 20.31 10.83 -2.87
C PRO A 173 20.19 11.75 -1.64
N PRO A 174 19.09 12.54 -1.52
CA PRO A 174 17.88 12.43 -2.33
C PRO A 174 17.97 13.11 -3.68
N HIS A 175 17.38 12.47 -4.70
CA HIS A 175 17.20 13.06 -6.03
C HIS A 175 15.71 13.21 -6.33
N TRP A 176 15.36 14.21 -7.14
CA TRP A 176 13.96 14.43 -7.46
C TRP A 176 13.79 14.99 -8.88
N ILE A 177 12.62 14.67 -9.43
CA ILE A 177 12.12 15.22 -10.70
C ILE A 177 10.66 15.63 -10.52
N THR A 178 10.32 16.81 -11.00
CA THR A 178 8.97 17.39 -10.98
C THR A 178 8.43 17.44 -12.40
N ILE A 179 7.24 16.90 -12.59
CA ILE A 179 6.53 16.89 -13.86
C ILE A 179 5.31 17.79 -13.75
N ASP A 180 5.14 18.69 -14.73
CA ASP A 180 3.90 19.40 -15.00
C ASP A 180 3.07 18.58 -16.00
N MET A 181 1.87 18.16 -15.61
CA MET A 181 0.96 17.41 -16.47
C MET A 181 0.14 18.33 -17.40
N GLY A 182 0.35 19.67 -17.31
CA GLY A 182 -0.37 20.67 -18.10
C GLY A 182 -1.76 21.01 -17.57
N LYS A 183 -2.37 20.13 -16.79
CA LYS A 183 -3.67 20.31 -16.13
C LYS A 183 -3.75 19.44 -14.87
N SER A 184 -4.72 19.73 -14.00
CA SER A 184 -4.99 18.90 -12.83
C SER A 184 -5.62 17.57 -13.29
N GLU A 185 -5.08 16.46 -12.80
CA GLU A 185 -5.51 15.09 -13.08
C GLU A 185 -5.80 14.33 -11.79
N GLU A 186 -6.70 13.35 -11.87
CA GLU A 186 -6.92 12.38 -10.81
C GLU A 186 -5.90 11.24 -10.94
N LEU A 187 -5.19 10.96 -9.86
CA LEU A 187 -4.06 10.03 -9.81
C LEU A 187 -4.40 8.86 -8.90
N HIS A 188 -4.23 7.64 -9.39
CA HIS A 188 -4.40 6.39 -8.64
C HIS A 188 -3.07 5.65 -8.44
N GLY A 189 -2.04 6.00 -9.21
CA GLY A 189 -0.74 5.37 -9.10
C GLY A 189 0.22 5.77 -10.21
N PHE A 190 1.39 5.13 -10.17
CA PHE A 190 2.50 5.43 -11.07
C PHE A 190 3.17 4.15 -11.54
N THR A 191 3.67 4.18 -12.76
CA THR A 191 4.59 3.16 -13.27
C THR A 191 5.94 3.82 -13.53
N ILE A 192 6.98 3.30 -12.90
CA ILE A 192 8.36 3.78 -13.02
C ILE A 192 9.17 2.70 -13.73
N ARG A 193 9.69 3.03 -14.91
CA ARG A 193 10.67 2.21 -15.63
C ARG A 193 12.07 2.65 -15.25
N GLY A 194 12.87 1.72 -14.79
CA GLY A 194 14.29 1.93 -14.53
C GLY A 194 15.13 1.82 -15.80
N ARG A 195 16.41 2.16 -15.71
CA ARG A 195 17.38 1.95 -16.80
C ARG A 195 17.62 0.47 -17.02
N ALA A 196 17.57 0.04 -18.28
CA ALA A 196 17.94 -1.31 -18.68
C ALA A 196 19.46 -1.45 -18.96
N ASP A 197 19.94 -2.68 -18.96
CA ASP A 197 21.31 -3.02 -19.35
C ASP A 197 21.32 -4.37 -20.12
N PRO A 198 21.59 -4.39 -21.43
CA PRO A 198 21.77 -3.21 -22.30
C PRO A 198 20.49 -2.38 -22.46
N PHE A 199 20.61 -1.11 -22.89
CA PHE A 199 19.51 -0.14 -22.96
C PHE A 199 18.30 -0.63 -23.79
N THR A 200 18.52 -1.47 -24.76
CA THR A 200 17.49 -2.04 -25.66
C THR A 200 16.83 -3.30 -25.11
N SER A 201 17.10 -3.68 -23.86
CA SER A 201 16.57 -4.89 -23.22
C SER A 201 15.50 -4.55 -22.18
N ASP A 202 14.89 -5.61 -21.62
CA ASP A 202 14.05 -5.51 -20.43
C ASP A 202 14.77 -6.01 -19.15
N THR A 203 16.11 -6.13 -19.22
CA THR A 203 16.92 -6.48 -18.05
C THR A 203 17.21 -5.21 -17.24
N PRO A 204 16.76 -5.12 -15.98
CA PRO A 204 17.03 -3.94 -15.16
C PRO A 204 18.53 -3.81 -14.88
N LYS A 205 19.04 -2.59 -14.92
CA LYS A 205 20.38 -2.31 -14.43
C LYS A 205 20.44 -2.64 -12.94
N ALA A 206 21.49 -3.35 -12.52
CA ALA A 206 21.66 -3.77 -11.13
C ALA A 206 21.89 -2.60 -10.15
N SER A 207 22.01 -1.36 -10.63
CA SER A 207 22.33 -0.20 -9.81
C SER A 207 21.73 1.09 -10.39
N GLY A 208 21.39 2.01 -9.51
CA GLY A 208 20.93 3.35 -9.87
C GLY A 208 19.42 3.49 -10.12
N ASN A 209 18.69 2.39 -10.40
CA ASN A 209 17.24 2.46 -10.48
C ASN A 209 16.63 2.77 -9.11
N PRO A 210 15.49 3.46 -9.01
CA PRO A 210 14.85 3.76 -7.74
C PRO A 210 14.57 2.50 -6.90
N ARG A 211 14.86 2.56 -5.60
CA ARG A 211 14.49 1.52 -4.62
C ARG A 211 13.49 2.05 -3.60
N ILE A 212 13.75 3.24 -3.04
CA ILE A 212 12.82 3.90 -2.12
C ILE A 212 12.57 5.30 -2.68
N PHE A 213 11.30 5.62 -2.87
CA PHE A 213 10.92 6.94 -3.33
C PHE A 213 9.57 7.38 -2.76
N ASN A 214 9.40 8.69 -2.68
CA ASN A 214 8.16 9.34 -2.32
C ASN A 214 7.51 9.91 -3.57
N VAL A 215 6.19 10.02 -3.55
CA VAL A 215 5.44 10.80 -4.52
C VAL A 215 4.74 11.93 -3.79
N ASP A 216 5.00 13.15 -4.24
CA ASP A 216 4.31 14.36 -3.78
C ASP A 216 3.50 14.94 -4.95
N VAL A 217 2.33 15.52 -4.68
CA VAL A 217 1.47 16.19 -5.67
C VAL A 217 1.21 17.64 -5.28
N SER A 218 0.92 18.48 -6.28
CA SER A 218 0.62 19.90 -6.11
C SER A 218 -0.25 20.41 -7.26
N ASP A 219 -1.10 21.40 -6.99
CA ASP A 219 -1.81 22.14 -8.04
C ASP A 219 -1.09 23.44 -8.44
N ASP A 220 -0.24 23.99 -7.56
CA ASP A 220 0.38 25.32 -7.70
C ASP A 220 1.92 25.28 -7.80
N ASN A 221 2.53 24.10 -7.78
CA ASN A 221 3.99 23.89 -7.72
C ASN A 221 4.68 24.55 -6.50
N ALA A 222 3.93 24.95 -5.51
CA ALA A 222 4.43 25.60 -4.30
C ALA A 222 4.05 24.80 -3.03
N SER A 223 2.80 24.39 -2.94
CA SER A 223 2.26 23.61 -1.82
C SER A 223 2.20 22.14 -2.21
N TRP A 224 2.94 21.29 -1.49
CA TRP A 224 3.09 19.87 -1.83
C TRP A 224 2.49 18.96 -0.78
N THR A 225 1.75 17.96 -1.23
CA THR A 225 1.19 16.90 -0.37
C THR A 225 1.82 15.57 -0.73
N ARG A 226 2.36 14.86 0.26
CA ARG A 226 2.85 13.50 0.07
C ARG A 226 1.69 12.54 -0.05
N VAL A 227 1.63 11.81 -1.16
CA VAL A 227 0.56 10.85 -1.47
C VAL A 227 1.02 9.40 -1.40
N GLY A 228 2.34 9.15 -1.29
CA GLY A 228 2.85 7.80 -1.10
C GLY A 228 4.35 7.74 -0.85
N THR A 229 4.77 6.68 -0.16
CA THR A 229 6.16 6.27 0.01
C THR A 229 6.26 4.80 -0.39
N PHE A 230 7.14 4.51 -1.35
CA PHE A 230 7.20 3.19 -1.96
C PHE A 230 8.60 2.60 -1.83
N THR A 231 8.63 1.29 -1.56
CA THR A 231 9.85 0.48 -1.65
C THR A 231 9.61 -0.56 -2.74
N VAL A 232 10.49 -0.60 -3.73
CA VAL A 232 10.33 -1.48 -4.89
C VAL A 232 11.57 -2.35 -5.12
N GLU A 233 11.35 -3.48 -5.78
CA GLU A 233 12.41 -4.40 -6.17
C GLU A 233 13.13 -3.90 -7.42
N ASN A 234 14.32 -4.48 -7.71
CA ASN A 234 15.05 -4.20 -8.95
C ASN A 234 14.40 -4.91 -10.13
N ARG A 235 13.26 -4.39 -10.56
CA ARG A 235 12.56 -4.79 -11.79
C ARG A 235 12.73 -3.69 -12.82
N ILE A 236 12.60 -4.07 -14.11
CA ILE A 236 12.69 -3.05 -15.17
C ILE A 236 11.57 -2.02 -15.05
N GLU A 237 10.38 -2.46 -14.64
CA GLU A 237 9.22 -1.62 -14.44
C GLU A 237 8.54 -1.99 -13.14
N ASN A 238 8.20 -0.98 -12.36
CA ASN A 238 7.48 -1.10 -11.09
C ASN A 238 6.22 -0.25 -11.15
N THR A 239 5.06 -0.89 -10.96
CA THR A 239 3.78 -0.21 -10.80
C THR A 239 3.46 -0.09 -9.32
N VAL A 240 3.18 1.12 -8.88
CA VAL A 240 2.79 1.43 -7.50
C VAL A 240 1.42 2.11 -7.50
N TYR A 241 0.61 1.80 -6.51
CA TYR A 241 -0.73 2.34 -6.35
C TYR A 241 -0.78 3.20 -5.10
N LEU A 242 -1.54 4.29 -5.16
CA LEU A 242 -1.82 5.12 -4.00
C LEU A 242 -2.83 4.42 -3.08
N ASP A 243 -2.73 4.66 -1.78
CA ASP A 243 -3.72 4.17 -0.80
C ASP A 243 -5.08 4.83 -1.04
N HIS A 244 -5.08 6.08 -1.45
CA HIS A 244 -6.24 6.87 -1.86
C HIS A 244 -5.89 7.65 -3.12
N LYS A 245 -6.88 7.87 -3.99
CA LYS A 245 -6.68 8.74 -5.15
C LYS A 245 -6.26 10.14 -4.70
N ALA A 246 -5.44 10.76 -5.51
CA ALA A 246 -4.99 12.14 -5.32
C ALA A 246 -5.34 12.98 -6.54
N THR A 247 -5.35 14.29 -6.40
CA THR A 247 -5.57 15.22 -7.51
C THR A 247 -4.46 16.26 -7.50
N GLY A 248 -3.94 16.59 -8.69
CA GLY A 248 -2.92 17.62 -8.82
C GLY A 248 -2.52 17.83 -10.27
N ARG A 249 -1.98 19.03 -10.57
CA ARG A 249 -1.38 19.34 -11.86
C ARG A 249 0.07 18.90 -11.94
N TYR A 250 0.78 18.97 -10.81
CA TYR A 250 2.20 18.61 -10.70
C TYR A 250 2.34 17.37 -9.84
N PHE A 251 3.27 16.50 -10.22
CA PHE A 251 3.78 15.50 -9.31
C PHE A 251 5.30 15.52 -9.24
N ARG A 252 5.84 15.06 -8.12
CA ARG A 252 7.28 14.92 -7.89
C ARG A 252 7.61 13.52 -7.45
N ILE A 253 8.54 12.88 -8.16
CA ILE A 253 9.18 11.64 -7.71
C ILE A 253 10.44 12.04 -6.94
N PHE A 254 10.49 11.69 -5.66
CA PHE A 254 11.58 12.04 -4.75
C PHE A 254 12.29 10.76 -4.28
N VAL A 255 13.41 10.41 -4.91
CA VAL A 255 14.15 9.16 -4.69
C VAL A 255 15.09 9.34 -3.51
N THR A 256 14.87 8.56 -2.44
CA THR A 256 15.69 8.58 -1.23
C THR A 256 16.72 7.47 -1.18
N ALA A 257 16.51 6.37 -1.92
CA ALA A 257 17.47 5.29 -2.07
C ALA A 257 17.36 4.64 -3.45
N THR A 258 18.49 4.20 -3.98
CA THR A 258 18.62 3.53 -5.27
C THR A 258 18.97 2.05 -5.10
N GLN A 259 18.76 1.26 -6.15
CA GLN A 259 19.24 -0.12 -6.20
C GLN A 259 20.77 -0.14 -6.08
N ALA A 260 21.28 -1.10 -5.29
CA ALA A 260 22.70 -1.22 -4.94
C ALA A 260 23.31 0.03 -4.25
N ASP A 261 22.44 0.85 -3.60
CA ASP A 261 22.84 2.05 -2.84
C ASP A 261 23.78 3.00 -3.63
N MET A 262 23.52 3.13 -4.93
CA MET A 262 24.30 3.98 -5.82
C MET A 262 24.01 5.47 -5.55
N TYR A 263 25.04 6.30 -5.74
CA TYR A 263 24.91 7.76 -5.67
C TYR A 263 24.10 8.37 -6.82
N GLN A 264 23.89 7.63 -7.91
CA GLN A 264 23.18 8.05 -9.11
C GLN A 264 21.75 7.49 -9.09
N THR A 265 20.77 8.27 -9.56
CA THR A 265 19.43 7.81 -9.91
C THR A 265 19.26 7.75 -11.42
N CYS A 266 18.62 6.67 -11.90
CA CYS A 266 18.29 6.48 -13.32
C CYS A 266 16.81 6.13 -13.46
N ILE A 267 16.06 6.90 -14.25
CA ILE A 267 14.66 6.64 -14.59
C ILE A 267 14.50 6.75 -16.10
N ALA A 268 14.05 5.67 -16.75
CA ALA A 268 13.85 5.63 -18.19
C ALA A 268 12.45 6.07 -18.60
N ASP A 269 11.43 5.82 -17.79
CA ASP A 269 10.08 6.29 -18.08
C ASP A 269 9.24 6.44 -16.81
N ILE A 270 8.34 7.43 -16.81
CA ILE A 270 7.36 7.68 -15.77
C ILE A 270 5.99 7.76 -16.42
N LYS A 271 5.05 6.94 -15.93
CA LYS A 271 3.62 7.01 -16.29
C LYS A 271 2.82 7.22 -15.02
N ALA A 272 1.69 7.92 -15.14
CA ALA A 272 0.67 8.04 -14.11
C ALA A 272 -0.67 7.52 -14.64
N PHE A 273 -1.52 7.09 -13.74
CA PHE A 273 -2.86 6.60 -14.08
C PHE A 273 -3.85 6.89 -12.96
#